data_395b7f3b3b6e13b8a1e0ec450f1242ac
#
_entry.id   395b7f3b3b6e13b8a1e0ec450f1242ac
#
_cell.length_a   1.000
_cell.length_b   1.000
_cell.length_c   1.000
_cell.angle_alpha   90.00
_cell.angle_beta   90.00
_cell.angle_gamma   90.00
#
_symmetry.space_group_name_H-M   'P 1'
#
loop_
_entity.id
_entity.type
_entity.pdbx_description
1 polymer ?
#
loop_
_entity_poly.entity_id
_entity_poly.type
_entity_poly.pdbx_seq_one_letter_code
_entity_poly.pdbx_strand_id
1 'polypeptide(L)'
;MLSRREYIKRIKAHTETIVEDFGVRSLCLFGSVARNEQNESSDIYIFGDMEPDFLKIAGLKQYLESLLGHNVDIIRKHSNNDELLIQQIEKDGIYIIRENASSMAYA
;
A
#
# COMPACT_ATOMS: atom_id res chain seq x y z
N MET A 1 -5.80 17.23 -3.56
CA MET A 1 -5.29 15.86 -3.64
C MET A 1 -4.94 15.49 -5.06
N LEU A 2 -3.95 14.63 -5.22
CA LEU A 2 -3.62 14.12 -6.55
C LEU A 2 -4.65 13.10 -7.01
N SER A 3 -4.65 12.78 -8.28
CA SER A 3 -5.51 11.73 -8.80
C SER A 3 -5.00 10.36 -8.37
N ARG A 4 -5.87 9.36 -8.42
CA ARG A 4 -5.49 7.97 -8.16
C ARG A 4 -4.32 7.54 -9.04
N ARG A 5 -4.39 7.89 -10.33
CA ARG A 5 -3.35 7.55 -11.29
C ARG A 5 -2.00 8.12 -10.90
N GLU A 6 -1.99 9.36 -10.41
CA GLU A 6 -0.76 10.03 -10.03
C GLU A 6 -0.15 9.37 -8.78
N TYR A 7 -0.98 9.02 -7.79
CA TYR A 7 -0.50 8.32 -6.60
C TYR A 7 0.11 6.97 -6.96
N ILE A 8 -0.57 6.20 -7.81
CA ILE A 8 -0.08 4.89 -8.25
C ILE A 8 1.26 5.05 -8.97
N LYS A 9 1.36 6.03 -9.84
CA LYS A 9 2.57 6.29 -10.61
C LYS A 9 3.75 6.61 -9.69
N ARG A 10 3.53 7.45 -8.70
CA ARG A 10 4.58 7.82 -7.75
C ARG A 10 5.06 6.64 -6.93
N ILE A 11 4.15 5.84 -6.45
CA ILE A 11 4.52 4.66 -5.66
C ILE A 11 5.29 3.66 -6.53
N LYS A 12 4.82 3.41 -7.75
CA LYS A 12 5.51 2.49 -8.66
C LYS A 12 6.92 2.93 -8.97
N ALA A 13 7.14 4.23 -9.10
CA ALA A 13 8.46 4.77 -9.39
C ALA A 13 9.46 4.52 -8.27
N HIS A 14 8.96 4.25 -7.05
CA HIS A 14 9.81 4.02 -5.89
C HIS A 14 9.72 2.59 -5.37
N THR A 15 9.28 1.67 -6.20
CA THR A 15 9.11 0.26 -5.83
C THR A 15 10.38 -0.35 -5.25
N GLU A 16 11.52 -0.10 -5.87
CA GLU A 16 12.78 -0.70 -5.42
C GLU A 16 13.11 -0.30 -3.99
N THR A 17 13.00 0.99 -3.66
CA THR A 17 13.25 1.47 -2.32
C THR A 17 12.24 0.88 -1.33
N ILE A 18 10.98 0.85 -1.70
CA ILE A 18 9.92 0.32 -0.84
C ILE A 18 10.16 -1.15 -0.53
N VAL A 19 10.52 -1.92 -1.53
CA VAL A 19 10.76 -3.36 -1.36
C VAL A 19 12.06 -3.60 -0.58
N GLU A 20 13.14 -2.95 -0.96
CA GLU A 20 14.44 -3.27 -0.39
C GLU A 20 14.68 -2.64 0.98
N ASP A 21 14.29 -1.41 1.16
CA ASP A 21 14.56 -0.72 2.43
C ASP A 21 13.54 -1.03 3.51
N PHE A 22 12.31 -1.32 3.13
CA PHE A 22 11.24 -1.57 4.11
C PHE A 22 10.76 -3.02 4.13
N GLY A 23 11.27 -3.85 3.25
CA GLY A 23 10.93 -5.27 3.24
C GLY A 23 9.50 -5.55 2.81
N VAL A 24 8.91 -4.69 2.00
CA VAL A 24 7.54 -4.87 1.53
C VAL A 24 7.47 -5.95 0.46
N ARG A 25 6.60 -6.92 0.64
CA ARG A 25 6.36 -7.98 -0.34
C ARG A 25 5.23 -7.62 -1.28
N SER A 26 4.20 -6.97 -0.76
CA SER A 26 3.12 -6.46 -1.60
C SER A 26 2.54 -5.21 -1.00
N LEU A 27 1.98 -4.34 -1.83
CA LEU A 27 1.41 -3.08 -1.42
C LEU A 27 0.15 -2.83 -2.20
N CYS A 28 -0.96 -2.67 -1.50
CA CYS A 28 -2.27 -2.50 -2.09
C CYS A 28 -2.87 -1.17 -1.65
N LEU A 29 -3.33 -0.40 -2.61
CA LEU A 29 -4.07 0.83 -2.35
C LEU A 29 -5.54 0.49 -2.21
N PHE A 30 -6.21 0.97 -1.16
CA PHE A 30 -7.63 0.73 -0.99
C PHE A 30 -8.33 1.96 -0.41
N GLY A 31 -9.63 1.88 -0.20
CA GLY A 31 -10.41 3.00 0.29
C GLY A 31 -10.79 3.98 -0.80
N SER A 32 -11.09 5.23 -0.42
CA SER A 32 -11.63 6.21 -1.35
C SER A 32 -10.70 6.51 -2.51
N VAL A 33 -9.39 6.54 -2.27
CA VAL A 33 -8.44 6.80 -3.34
C VAL A 33 -8.46 5.67 -4.37
N ALA A 34 -8.56 4.42 -3.93
CA ALA A 34 -8.64 3.29 -4.85
C ALA A 34 -9.91 3.35 -5.70
N ARG A 35 -11.00 3.87 -5.14
CA ARG A 35 -12.26 4.03 -5.87
C ARG A 35 -12.31 5.32 -6.69
N ASN A 36 -11.25 6.12 -6.63
CA ASN A 36 -11.16 7.42 -7.29
C ASN A 36 -12.27 8.39 -6.81
N GLU A 37 -12.57 8.31 -5.51
CA GLU A 37 -13.60 9.13 -4.87
C GLU A 37 -13.02 10.03 -3.78
N GLN A 38 -11.71 10.25 -3.81
CA GLN A 38 -11.03 11.01 -2.76
C GLN A 38 -11.34 12.48 -2.81
N ASN A 39 -11.26 13.11 -1.64
CA ASN A 39 -11.35 14.56 -1.49
C ASN A 39 -10.27 15.00 -0.50
N GLU A 40 -10.19 16.28 -0.21
CA GLU A 40 -9.10 16.83 0.63
C GLU A 40 -9.06 16.25 2.04
N SER A 41 -10.17 15.71 2.53
CA SER A 41 -10.19 15.11 3.86
C SER A 41 -9.94 13.60 3.84
N SER A 42 -9.76 13.01 2.67
CA SER A 42 -9.49 11.58 2.57
C SER A 42 -8.07 11.26 2.99
N ASP A 43 -7.88 10.09 3.63
CA ASP A 43 -6.54 9.56 3.87
C ASP A 43 -6.22 8.56 2.77
N ILE A 44 -4.95 8.30 2.56
CA ILE A 44 -4.50 7.29 1.60
C ILE A 44 -4.31 6.00 2.39
N TYR A 45 -5.12 4.99 2.09
CA TYR A 45 -5.08 3.72 2.80
C TYR A 45 -4.27 2.68 2.05
N ILE A 46 -3.29 2.11 2.72
CA ILE A 46 -2.37 1.13 2.15
C ILE A 46 -2.44 -0.16 2.97
N PHE A 47 -2.55 -1.28 2.28
CA PHE A 47 -2.54 -2.60 2.89
C PHE A 47 -1.22 -3.26 2.47
N GLY A 48 -0.33 -3.47 3.42
CA GLY A 48 1.03 -3.91 3.13
C GLY A 48 1.36 -5.28 3.69
N ASP A 49 1.92 -6.15 2.85
CA ASP A 49 2.45 -7.43 3.30
C ASP A 49 3.93 -7.23 3.58
N MET A 50 4.28 -7.26 4.86
CA MET A 50 5.64 -7.01 5.33
C MET A 50 5.81 -7.58 6.72
N GLU A 51 7.04 -7.67 7.19
CA GLU A 51 7.32 -8.17 8.53
C GLU A 51 6.71 -7.27 9.60
N PRO A 52 6.34 -7.82 10.76
CA PRO A 52 5.75 -7.04 11.85
C PRO A 52 6.85 -6.24 12.59
N ASP A 53 7.56 -5.40 11.87
CA ASP A 53 8.63 -4.58 12.40
C ASP A 53 8.09 -3.15 12.50
N PHE A 54 7.82 -2.74 13.75
CA PHE A 54 7.21 -1.45 14.00
C PHE A 54 8.01 -0.29 13.41
N LEU A 55 9.33 -0.34 13.52
CA LEU A 55 10.17 0.74 12.99
C LEU A 55 10.11 0.82 11.48
N LYS A 56 10.08 -0.33 10.81
CA LYS A 56 9.96 -0.35 9.35
C LYS A 56 8.60 0.15 8.89
N ILE A 57 7.55 -0.23 9.60
CA ILE A 57 6.20 0.21 9.26
C ILE A 57 6.09 1.74 9.45
N ALA A 58 6.60 2.25 10.57
CA ALA A 58 6.57 3.69 10.81
C ALA A 58 7.42 4.44 9.79
N GLY A 59 8.57 3.89 9.43
CA GLY A 59 9.43 4.48 8.41
C GLY A 59 8.77 4.51 7.05
N LEU A 60 8.09 3.43 6.68
CA LEU A 60 7.38 3.36 5.42
C LEU A 60 6.25 4.38 5.36
N LYS A 61 5.50 4.51 6.45
CA LYS A 61 4.44 5.51 6.53
C LYS A 61 4.99 6.90 6.28
N GLN A 62 6.07 7.26 6.96
CA GLN A 62 6.68 8.57 6.81
C GLN A 62 7.22 8.78 5.40
N TYR A 63 7.84 7.76 4.84
CA TYR A 63 8.36 7.79 3.48
C TYR A 63 7.25 8.05 2.46
N LEU A 64 6.15 7.31 2.58
CA LEU A 64 5.02 7.46 1.67
C LEU A 64 4.33 8.82 1.85
N GLU A 65 4.22 9.31 3.08
CA GLU A 65 3.63 10.63 3.30
C GLU A 65 4.45 11.72 2.64
N SER A 66 5.77 11.63 2.72
CA SER A 66 6.64 12.59 2.04
C SER A 66 6.52 12.48 0.54
N LEU A 67 6.44 11.26 0.03
CA LEU A 67 6.35 11.02 -1.41
C LEU A 67 5.03 11.48 -2.00
N LEU A 68 3.95 11.26 -1.29
CA LEU A 68 2.60 11.51 -1.78
C LEU A 68 2.03 12.87 -1.35
N GLY A 69 2.66 13.50 -0.37
CA GLY A 69 2.22 14.81 0.10
C GLY A 69 0.89 14.79 0.81
N HIS A 70 0.53 13.67 1.45
CA HIS A 70 -0.74 13.52 2.12
C HIS A 70 -0.64 12.46 3.21
N ASN A 71 -1.59 12.44 4.13
CA ASN A 71 -1.61 11.44 5.20
C ASN A 71 -1.81 10.04 4.64
N VAL A 72 -1.00 9.11 5.12
CA VAL A 72 -1.05 7.72 4.70
C VAL A 72 -1.31 6.87 5.94
N ASP A 73 -2.23 5.91 5.83
CA ASP A 73 -2.51 4.98 6.89
C ASP A 73 -2.16 3.58 6.37
N ILE A 74 -1.26 2.90 7.06
CA ILE A 74 -0.80 1.59 6.64
C ILE A 74 -1.38 0.53 7.57
N ILE A 75 -2.05 -0.45 6.98
CA ILE A 75 -2.53 -1.61 7.70
C ILE A 75 -1.70 -2.79 7.23
N ARG A 76 -1.04 -3.46 8.17
CA ARG A 76 -0.20 -4.61 7.81
C ARG A 76 -1.06 -5.86 7.61
N LYS A 77 -0.76 -6.59 6.56
CA LYS A 77 -1.43 -7.87 6.29
C LYS A 77 -0.97 -8.92 7.31
N HIS A 78 -1.92 -9.58 7.94
CA HIS A 78 -1.65 -10.71 8.82
C HIS A 78 -2.88 -11.62 8.85
N SER A 79 -2.76 -12.79 9.47
CA SER A 79 -3.83 -13.79 9.44
C SER A 79 -5.11 -13.38 10.15
N ASN A 80 -5.03 -12.40 11.05
CA ASN A 80 -6.17 -11.95 11.82
C ASN A 80 -6.75 -10.61 11.38
N ASN A 81 -6.52 -10.21 10.15
CA ASN A 81 -7.13 -8.98 9.65
C ASN A 81 -8.65 -9.10 9.67
N ASP A 82 -9.31 -7.99 9.95
CA ASP A 82 -10.75 -7.91 9.97
C ASP A 82 -11.34 -8.38 8.64
N GLU A 83 -12.35 -9.24 8.70
CA GLU A 83 -12.95 -9.80 7.50
C GLU A 83 -13.56 -8.74 6.59
N LEU A 84 -14.18 -7.70 7.17
CA LEU A 84 -14.75 -6.62 6.37
C LEU A 84 -13.68 -5.86 5.62
N LEU A 85 -12.52 -5.67 6.25
CA LEU A 85 -11.38 -5.05 5.61
C LEU A 85 -10.92 -5.87 4.41
N ILE A 86 -10.79 -7.18 4.59
CA ILE A 86 -10.35 -8.06 3.51
C ILE A 86 -11.34 -8.04 2.35
N GLN A 87 -12.64 -8.05 2.65
CA GLN A 87 -13.66 -7.96 1.61
C GLN A 87 -13.56 -6.65 0.84
N GLN A 88 -13.31 -5.55 1.54
CA GLN A 88 -13.15 -4.25 0.91
C GLN A 88 -11.93 -4.23 -0.03
N ILE A 89 -10.83 -4.81 0.42
CA ILE A 89 -9.61 -4.89 -0.38
C ILE A 89 -9.83 -5.76 -1.62
N GLU A 90 -10.51 -6.88 -1.47
CA GLU A 90 -10.81 -7.76 -2.60
C GLU A 90 -11.70 -7.08 -3.62
N LYS A 91 -12.61 -6.23 -3.16
CA LYS A 91 -13.55 -5.56 -4.05
C LYS A 91 -12.91 -4.36 -4.78
N ASP A 92 -12.22 -3.52 -4.04
CA ASP A 92 -11.75 -2.23 -4.56
C ASP A 92 -10.24 -2.05 -4.58
N GLY A 93 -9.49 -2.95 -3.95
CA GLY A 93 -8.05 -2.79 -3.79
C GLY A 93 -7.29 -2.86 -5.11
N ILE A 94 -6.26 -2.04 -5.21
CA ILE A 94 -5.39 -2.02 -6.37
C ILE A 94 -3.98 -2.35 -5.90
N TYR A 95 -3.45 -3.50 -6.33
CA TYR A 95 -2.10 -3.88 -5.98
C TYR A 95 -1.12 -3.10 -6.85
N ILE A 96 -0.28 -2.31 -6.19
CA ILE A 96 0.72 -1.51 -6.86
C ILE A 96 2.04 -2.29 -6.91
N ILE A 97 2.34 -3.01 -5.83
CA ILE A 97 3.51 -3.87 -5.75
C ILE A 97 3.01 -5.25 -5.37
N ARG A 98 3.41 -6.27 -6.12
CA ARG A 98 3.11 -7.64 -5.79
C ARG A 98 4.41 -8.40 -5.68
N GLU A 99 4.47 -9.28 -4.70
CA GLU A 99 5.55 -10.24 -4.64
C GLU A 99 5.51 -10.98 -5.96
N ASN A 100 6.68 -11.22 -6.54
CA ASN A 100 6.74 -11.86 -7.83
C ASN A 100 6.40 -13.33 -7.70
N ALA A 101 5.10 -13.58 -7.70
CA ALA A 101 4.58 -14.91 -7.54
C ALA A 101 5.05 -15.83 -8.63
N SER A 102 5.34 -15.28 -9.77
CA SER A 102 5.79 -16.12 -10.82
C SER A 102 7.15 -16.65 -10.51
N SER A 103 8.01 -15.89 -9.91
CA SER A 103 9.30 -16.41 -9.54
C SER A 103 9.15 -17.52 -8.51
N MET A 104 8.01 -17.56 -7.84
CA MET A 104 7.77 -18.62 -6.90
C MET A 104 7.03 -19.75 -7.54
N ALA A 105 6.18 -19.42 -8.45
CA ALA A 105 5.30 -20.42 -9.03
C ALA A 105 6.06 -21.47 -9.80
N TYR A 106 7.19 -21.07 -10.28
CA TYR A 106 7.96 -21.93 -11.00
C TYR A 106 9.06 -22.30 -10.30
N ALA A 107 9.01 -21.66 -9.41
CA ALA A 107 9.93 -22.29 -8.54
C ALA A 107 9.38 -23.62 -8.31
#